data_9081bccda607ba087be885a2eaefd9c1
#
_entry.id   9081bccda607ba087be885a2eaefd9c1
#
_cell.length_a   1.000
_cell.length_b   1.000
_cell.length_c   1.000
_cell.angle_alpha   90.00
_cell.angle_beta   90.00
_cell.angle_gamma   90.00
#
_symmetry.space_group_name_H-M   'P 1'
#
loop_
_entity.id
_entity.type
_entity.pdbx_description
1 polymer ?
#
loop_
_entity_poly.entity_id
_entity_poly.type
_entity_poly.pdbx_seq_one_letter_code
_entity_poly.pdbx_strand_id
1 'polypeptide(L)'
;DFDLSLVQLNIFPMLQLTKLFLPMLKTFKKSYVLNMSSLGGYSPVPYKAIYTASKAFVYSFSKAISSELKCDNVQVSVSCPAGVFTNPEVVERINTGGIIARWTSLNATTVAHYLVNGMLKGKKMIIPGVGAKLLMIFMRIVPETLNSLIVGGIMKKTKSEA
;
A
#
# COMPACT_ATOMS: atom_id res chain seq x y z
N ASP A 1 6.63 18.57 -12.90
CA ASP A 1 5.29 17.95 -12.92
C ASP A 1 5.14 17.01 -11.72
N PHE A 2 4.22 17.36 -10.81
CA PHE A 2 4.01 16.61 -9.55
C PHE A 2 3.71 15.11 -9.79
N ASP A 3 2.95 14.79 -10.80
CA ASP A 3 2.54 13.42 -11.12
C ASP A 3 3.72 12.56 -11.58
N LEU A 4 4.59 13.09 -12.40
CA LEU A 4 5.82 12.40 -12.82
C LEU A 4 6.78 12.20 -11.64
N SER A 5 6.93 13.21 -10.79
CA SER A 5 7.75 13.11 -9.58
C SER A 5 7.23 12.03 -8.63
N LEU A 6 5.90 11.87 -8.52
CA LEU A 6 5.28 10.84 -7.70
C LEU A 6 5.59 9.42 -8.23
N VAL A 7 5.54 9.23 -9.54
CA VAL A 7 5.93 7.95 -10.17
C VAL A 7 7.41 7.66 -9.94
N GLN A 8 8.26 8.65 -10.18
CA GLN A 8 9.70 8.54 -9.95
C GLN A 8 9.99 8.15 -8.50
N LEU A 9 9.39 8.83 -7.53
CA LEU A 9 9.63 8.58 -6.10
C LEU A 9 9.12 7.22 -5.63
N ASN A 10 7.96 6.79 -6.10
CA ASN A 10 7.33 5.55 -5.64
C ASN A 10 7.92 4.28 -6.28
N ILE A 11 8.42 4.35 -7.51
CA ILE A 11 8.78 3.17 -8.31
C ILE A 11 10.30 3.01 -8.42
N PHE A 12 11.00 4.04 -8.90
CA PHE A 12 12.42 3.90 -9.24
C PHE A 12 13.32 3.53 -8.06
N PRO A 13 13.24 4.19 -6.88
CA PRO A 13 14.07 3.83 -5.74
C PRO A 13 13.83 2.39 -5.29
N MET A 14 12.57 1.95 -5.27
CA MET A 14 12.24 0.56 -4.90
C MET A 14 12.90 -0.45 -5.85
N LEU A 15 12.82 -0.23 -7.16
CA LEU A 15 13.45 -1.09 -8.15
C LEU A 15 14.97 -1.09 -8.02
N GLN A 16 15.58 0.09 -7.94
CA GLN A 16 17.02 0.25 -7.82
C GLN A 16 17.57 -0.39 -6.55
N LEU A 17 16.95 -0.12 -5.39
CA LEU A 17 17.37 -0.71 -4.12
C LEU A 17 17.18 -2.22 -4.11
N THR A 18 16.07 -2.72 -4.65
CA THR A 18 15.86 -4.17 -4.76
C THR A 18 16.95 -4.81 -5.62
N LYS A 19 17.22 -4.26 -6.81
CA LYS A 19 18.26 -4.78 -7.71
C LYS A 19 19.65 -4.73 -7.08
N LEU A 20 19.97 -3.63 -6.39
CA LEU A 20 21.30 -3.41 -5.78
C LEU A 20 21.53 -4.34 -4.59
N PHE A 21 20.56 -4.47 -3.70
CA PHE A 21 20.73 -5.22 -2.45
C PHE A 21 20.43 -6.71 -2.56
N LEU A 22 19.65 -7.14 -3.56
CA LEU A 22 19.25 -8.55 -3.69
C LEU A 22 20.41 -9.55 -3.71
N PRO A 23 21.53 -9.32 -4.44
CA PRO A 23 22.67 -10.23 -4.40
C PRO A 23 23.23 -10.41 -2.99
N MET A 24 23.38 -9.32 -2.24
CA MET A 24 23.84 -9.35 -0.85
C MET A 24 22.82 -10.04 0.07
N LEU A 25 21.53 -9.72 -0.09
CA LEU A 25 20.47 -10.33 0.73
C LEU A 25 20.41 -11.85 0.60
N LYS A 26 20.74 -12.39 -0.57
CA LYS A 26 20.80 -13.84 -0.82
C LYS A 26 21.95 -14.55 -0.08
N THR A 27 22.98 -13.84 0.40
CA THR A 27 24.10 -14.45 1.12
C THR A 27 23.78 -14.71 2.60
N PHE A 28 22.74 -14.10 3.15
CA PHE A 28 22.36 -14.31 4.55
C PHE A 28 21.50 -15.56 4.74
N LYS A 29 21.54 -16.16 5.93
CA LYS A 29 20.67 -17.30 6.29
C LYS A 29 19.19 -16.97 6.15
N LYS A 30 18.80 -15.72 6.39
CA LYS A 30 17.46 -15.18 6.23
C LYS A 30 17.50 -13.66 6.10
N SER A 31 16.85 -13.14 5.11
CA SER A 31 16.74 -11.71 4.87
C SER A 31 15.31 -11.30 4.50
N TYR A 32 15.04 -10.01 4.58
CA TYR A 32 13.68 -9.49 4.42
C TYR A 32 13.67 -8.25 3.56
N VAL A 33 12.67 -8.17 2.69
CA VAL A 33 12.32 -6.98 1.91
C VAL A 33 10.86 -6.64 2.21
N LEU A 34 10.59 -5.40 2.60
CA LEU A 34 9.25 -4.89 2.83
C LEU A 34 8.98 -3.69 1.94
N ASN A 35 8.14 -3.86 0.95
CA ASN A 35 7.73 -2.80 0.04
C ASN A 35 6.41 -2.14 0.49
N MET A 36 6.36 -0.81 0.37
CA MET A 36 5.22 0.00 0.83
C MET A 36 4.26 0.33 -0.31
N SER A 37 3.21 -0.47 -0.48
CA SER A 37 2.07 -0.16 -1.33
C SER A 37 0.97 0.58 -0.54
N SER A 38 -0.27 0.42 -0.92
CA SER A 38 -1.47 1.00 -0.30
C SER A 38 -2.68 0.13 -0.64
N LEU A 39 -3.78 0.23 0.07
CA LEU A 39 -5.07 -0.32 -0.39
C LEU A 39 -5.50 0.28 -1.74
N GLY A 40 -5.14 1.56 -2.00
CA GLY A 40 -5.34 2.17 -3.32
C GLY A 40 -4.52 1.55 -4.45
N GLY A 41 -3.48 0.74 -4.14
CA GLY A 41 -2.78 -0.07 -5.13
C GLY A 41 -3.48 -1.38 -5.47
N TYR A 42 -4.52 -1.74 -4.71
CA TYR A 42 -5.32 -2.94 -4.94
C TYR A 42 -6.55 -2.67 -5.83
N SER A 43 -7.09 -1.46 -5.79
CA SER A 43 -8.25 -1.07 -6.59
C SER A 43 -8.08 0.37 -7.09
N PRO A 44 -8.50 0.67 -8.32
CA PRO A 44 -8.44 2.04 -8.86
C PRO A 44 -9.25 3.02 -8.00
N VAL A 45 -8.70 4.20 -7.79
CA VAL A 45 -9.38 5.28 -7.07
C VAL A 45 -9.47 6.49 -7.98
N PRO A 46 -10.67 6.88 -8.43
CA PRO A 46 -10.88 8.09 -9.22
C PRO A 46 -10.26 9.32 -8.56
N TYR A 47 -9.77 10.25 -9.35
CA TYR A 47 -9.04 11.47 -8.94
C TYR A 47 -7.67 11.24 -8.27
N LYS A 48 -7.21 9.97 -8.18
CA LYS A 48 -5.88 9.58 -7.68
C LYS A 48 -5.20 8.57 -8.62
N ALA A 49 -5.48 8.65 -9.91
CA ALA A 49 -5.07 7.66 -10.91
C ALA A 49 -3.57 7.33 -10.83
N ILE A 50 -2.70 8.34 -10.90
CA ILE A 50 -1.25 8.14 -10.90
C ILE A 50 -0.75 7.57 -9.58
N TYR A 51 -1.26 8.07 -8.44
CA TYR A 51 -0.92 7.49 -7.15
C TYR A 51 -1.31 6.01 -7.06
N THR A 52 -2.56 5.67 -7.39
CA THR A 52 -3.04 4.28 -7.29
C THR A 52 -2.34 3.37 -8.29
N ALA A 53 -2.06 3.83 -9.50
CA ALA A 53 -1.27 3.10 -10.49
C ALA A 53 0.16 2.84 -10.00
N SER A 54 0.83 3.83 -9.41
CA SER A 54 2.17 3.64 -8.84
C SER A 54 2.17 2.64 -7.68
N LYS A 55 1.15 2.66 -6.82
CA LYS A 55 1.01 1.69 -5.72
C LYS A 55 0.58 0.30 -6.20
N ALA A 56 -0.17 0.20 -7.30
CA ALA A 56 -0.46 -1.07 -7.97
C ALA A 56 0.81 -1.69 -8.57
N PHE A 57 1.69 -0.87 -9.16
CA PHE A 57 3.00 -1.33 -9.59
C PHE A 57 3.80 -1.95 -8.43
N VAL A 58 3.92 -1.24 -7.30
CA VAL A 58 4.64 -1.74 -6.10
C VAL A 58 4.01 -3.05 -5.61
N TYR A 59 2.68 -3.13 -5.58
CA TYR A 59 1.96 -4.34 -5.17
C TYR A 59 2.27 -5.52 -6.10
N SER A 60 2.10 -5.34 -7.40
CA SER A 60 2.31 -6.39 -8.42
C SER A 60 3.76 -6.86 -8.46
N PHE A 61 4.71 -5.93 -8.51
CA PHE A 61 6.14 -6.22 -8.47
C PHE A 61 6.52 -7.04 -7.23
N SER A 62 6.07 -6.61 -6.05
CA SER A 62 6.41 -7.31 -4.79
C SER A 62 5.86 -8.74 -4.75
N LYS A 63 4.66 -8.95 -5.30
CA LYS A 63 4.05 -10.29 -5.40
C LYS A 63 4.83 -11.19 -6.36
N ALA A 64 5.23 -10.67 -7.51
CA ALA A 64 6.01 -11.39 -8.50
C ALA A 64 7.37 -11.80 -7.94
N ILE A 65 8.16 -10.85 -7.46
CA ILE A 65 9.49 -11.12 -6.92
C ILE A 65 9.46 -11.99 -5.66
N SER A 66 8.40 -11.91 -4.83
CA SER A 66 8.19 -12.84 -3.71
C SER A 66 8.00 -14.29 -4.17
N SER A 67 7.50 -14.50 -5.37
CA SER A 67 7.34 -15.83 -5.95
C SER A 67 8.61 -16.34 -6.62
N GLU A 68 9.33 -15.45 -7.29
CA GLU A 68 10.64 -15.74 -7.91
C GLU A 68 11.68 -16.15 -6.86
N LEU A 69 11.69 -15.46 -5.71
CA LEU A 69 12.65 -15.69 -4.61
C LEU A 69 12.20 -16.77 -3.62
N LYS A 70 11.19 -17.59 -3.97
CA LYS A 70 10.66 -18.62 -3.06
C LYS A 70 11.72 -19.64 -2.59
N CYS A 71 12.70 -19.95 -3.42
CA CYS A 71 13.80 -20.87 -3.11
C CYS A 71 15.03 -20.17 -2.52
N ASP A 72 15.02 -18.84 -2.47
CA ASP A 72 16.07 -18.05 -1.84
C ASP A 72 15.73 -17.78 -0.37
N ASN A 73 16.73 -17.45 0.40
CA ASN A 73 16.56 -17.06 1.83
C ASN A 73 16.00 -15.62 2.00
N VAL A 74 15.41 -15.04 0.96
CA VAL A 74 14.90 -13.67 0.93
C VAL A 74 13.38 -13.67 1.01
N GLN A 75 12.84 -13.23 2.12
CA GLN A 75 11.41 -13.05 2.33
C GLN A 75 10.96 -11.68 1.81
N VAL A 76 10.16 -11.65 0.75
CA VAL A 76 9.58 -10.40 0.26
C VAL A 76 8.12 -10.25 0.73
N SER A 77 7.84 -9.12 1.34
CA SER A 77 6.50 -8.73 1.83
C SER A 77 6.05 -7.43 1.19
N VAL A 78 4.76 -7.29 0.92
CA VAL A 78 4.15 -6.04 0.51
C VAL A 78 3.15 -5.56 1.56
N SER A 79 3.24 -4.30 1.92
CA SER A 79 2.32 -3.61 2.82
C SER A 79 1.23 -2.90 2.04
N CYS A 80 -0.03 -3.06 2.46
CA CYS A 80 -1.18 -2.37 1.88
C CYS A 80 -2.00 -1.69 3.00
N PRO A 81 -1.48 -0.63 3.63
CA PRO A 81 -2.24 0.13 4.62
C PRO A 81 -3.37 0.92 3.94
N ALA A 82 -4.41 1.22 4.72
CA ALA A 82 -5.36 2.27 4.39
C ALA A 82 -4.77 3.65 4.74
N GLY A 83 -5.50 4.53 5.42
CA GLY A 83 -4.92 5.78 5.91
C GLY A 83 -3.92 5.55 7.05
N VAL A 84 -2.88 6.37 7.09
CA VAL A 84 -1.91 6.38 8.18
C VAL A 84 -1.78 7.80 8.69
N PHE A 85 -2.09 8.02 9.97
CA PHE A 85 -1.91 9.33 10.59
C PHE A 85 -0.41 9.64 10.70
N THR A 86 0.06 10.58 9.87
CA THR A 86 1.49 10.94 9.77
C THR A 86 1.71 12.41 10.08
N ASN A 87 1.47 13.32 9.13
CA ASN A 87 1.61 14.74 9.28
C ASN A 87 0.23 15.44 9.41
N PRO A 88 0.16 16.70 9.85
CA PRO A 88 -1.09 17.42 10.05
C PRO A 88 -2.03 17.42 8.83
N GLU A 89 -1.49 17.62 7.63
CA GLU A 89 -2.25 17.63 6.38
C GLU A 89 -2.92 16.27 6.10
N VAL A 90 -2.22 15.16 6.33
CA VAL A 90 -2.77 13.81 6.18
C VAL A 90 -3.82 13.53 7.25
N VAL A 91 -3.60 13.99 8.48
CA VAL A 91 -4.56 13.86 9.58
C VAL A 91 -5.86 14.60 9.24
N GLU A 92 -5.78 15.83 8.76
CA GLU A 92 -6.94 16.62 8.33
C GLU A 92 -7.70 15.92 7.19
N ARG A 93 -6.99 15.47 6.17
CA ARG A 93 -7.58 14.73 5.03
C ARG A 93 -8.28 13.44 5.47
N ILE A 94 -7.75 12.71 6.45
CA ILE A 94 -8.40 11.52 7.00
C ILE A 94 -9.65 11.90 7.78
N ASN A 95 -9.60 12.97 8.57
CA ASN A 95 -10.71 13.43 9.39
C ASN A 95 -11.88 13.95 8.52
N THR A 96 -11.60 14.64 7.43
CA THR A 96 -12.59 15.10 6.45
C THR A 96 -13.07 13.98 5.51
N GLY A 97 -12.31 12.90 5.37
CA GLY A 97 -12.62 11.74 4.52
C GLY A 97 -13.78 10.84 5.00
N GLY A 98 -14.44 11.22 6.10
CA GLY A 98 -15.62 10.53 6.63
C GLY A 98 -15.31 9.33 7.54
N ILE A 99 -16.37 8.65 7.98
CA ILE A 99 -16.30 7.60 9.01
C ILE A 99 -15.42 6.43 8.55
N ILE A 100 -15.53 6.00 7.29
CA ILE A 100 -14.77 4.87 6.75
C ILE A 100 -13.27 5.19 6.75
N ALA A 101 -12.87 6.38 6.30
CA ALA A 101 -11.48 6.81 6.29
C ALA A 101 -10.88 6.80 7.69
N ARG A 102 -11.60 7.35 8.67
CA ARG A 102 -11.17 7.37 10.08
C ARG A 102 -11.08 5.97 10.68
N TRP A 103 -12.10 5.13 10.46
CA TRP A 103 -12.16 3.78 11.02
C TRP A 103 -11.09 2.83 10.44
N THR A 104 -10.70 3.02 9.19
CA THR A 104 -9.68 2.18 8.53
C THR A 104 -8.27 2.69 8.75
N SER A 105 -8.10 3.92 9.25
CA SER A 105 -6.79 4.54 9.46
C SER A 105 -6.19 4.21 10.82
N LEU A 106 -4.87 4.13 10.86
CA LEU A 106 -4.10 3.83 12.07
C LEU A 106 -2.96 4.83 12.24
N ASN A 107 -2.43 4.98 13.46
CA ASN A 107 -1.21 5.75 13.69
C ASN A 107 0.02 5.02 13.12
N ALA A 108 1.07 5.78 12.79
CA ALA A 108 2.27 5.27 12.15
C ALA A 108 2.98 4.18 12.95
N THR A 109 3.05 4.33 14.28
CA THR A 109 3.68 3.36 15.18
C THR A 109 2.96 2.01 15.15
N THR A 110 1.62 2.04 15.24
CA THR A 110 0.81 0.82 15.15
C THR A 110 0.99 0.14 13.79
N VAL A 111 0.98 0.91 12.69
CA VAL A 111 1.23 0.37 11.35
C VAL A 111 2.61 -0.29 11.30
N ALA A 112 3.67 0.39 11.77
CA ALA A 112 5.03 -0.16 11.78
C ALA A 112 5.10 -1.51 12.52
N HIS A 113 4.48 -1.62 13.71
CA HIS A 113 4.42 -2.89 14.44
C HIS A 113 3.71 -4.00 13.66
N TYR A 114 2.57 -3.70 13.00
CA TYR A 114 1.89 -4.67 12.15
C TYR A 114 2.76 -5.16 11.00
N LEU A 115 3.52 -4.24 10.38
CA LEU A 115 4.34 -4.53 9.21
C LEU A 115 5.55 -5.38 9.58
N VAL A 116 6.32 -4.97 10.59
CA VAL A 116 7.50 -5.69 11.03
C VAL A 116 7.12 -7.09 11.52
N ASN A 117 6.13 -7.20 12.41
CA ASN A 117 5.68 -8.49 12.91
C ASN A 117 5.11 -9.39 11.81
N GLY A 118 4.40 -8.81 10.84
CA GLY A 118 3.86 -9.55 9.70
C GLY A 118 4.97 -10.09 8.80
N MET A 119 5.97 -9.26 8.51
CA MET A 119 7.15 -9.61 7.72
C MET A 119 7.94 -10.74 8.40
N LEU A 120 8.26 -10.59 9.69
CA LEU A 120 8.99 -11.61 10.45
C LEU A 120 8.25 -12.95 10.53
N LYS A 121 6.90 -12.93 10.53
CA LYS A 121 6.04 -14.12 10.45
C LYS A 121 5.88 -14.70 9.04
N GLY A 122 6.59 -14.20 8.06
CA GLY A 122 6.56 -14.72 6.68
C GLY A 122 5.34 -14.33 5.85
N LYS A 123 4.57 -13.32 6.25
CA LYS A 123 3.39 -12.87 5.49
C LYS A 123 3.82 -12.16 4.21
N LYS A 124 3.39 -12.68 3.06
CA LYS A 124 3.67 -12.06 1.74
C LYS A 124 2.91 -10.74 1.53
N MET A 125 1.72 -10.61 2.12
CA MET A 125 0.90 -9.40 2.08
C MET A 125 0.47 -9.04 3.49
N ILE A 126 0.65 -7.78 3.87
CA ILE A 126 0.37 -7.28 5.21
C ILE A 126 -0.59 -6.09 5.10
N ILE A 127 -1.77 -6.24 5.71
CA ILE A 127 -2.77 -5.19 5.81
C ILE A 127 -2.93 -4.84 7.28
N PRO A 128 -2.47 -3.66 7.70
CA PRO A 128 -2.60 -3.22 9.09
C PRO A 128 -4.05 -2.91 9.46
N GLY A 129 -4.49 -3.44 10.59
CA GLY A 129 -5.81 -3.16 11.15
C GLY A 129 -6.95 -4.02 10.59
N VAL A 130 -7.99 -4.19 11.41
CA VAL A 130 -9.17 -4.98 11.05
C VAL A 130 -10.03 -4.25 10.03
N GLY A 131 -10.22 -2.92 10.21
CA GLY A 131 -11.00 -2.10 9.29
C GLY A 131 -10.47 -2.12 7.86
N ALA A 132 -9.14 -1.97 7.70
CA ALA A 132 -8.49 -2.04 6.39
C ALA A 132 -8.63 -3.44 5.73
N LYS A 133 -8.58 -4.52 6.53
CA LYS A 133 -8.80 -5.88 6.01
C LYS A 133 -10.23 -6.09 5.53
N LEU A 134 -11.22 -5.64 6.31
CA LEU A 134 -12.62 -5.74 5.92
C LEU A 134 -12.92 -4.91 4.68
N LEU A 135 -12.35 -3.70 4.59
CA LEU A 135 -12.46 -2.87 3.40
C LEU A 135 -11.85 -3.57 2.17
N MET A 136 -10.67 -4.19 2.30
CA MET A 136 -10.07 -4.95 1.20
C MET A 136 -10.94 -6.14 0.77
N ILE A 137 -11.52 -6.90 1.74
CA ILE A 137 -12.42 -8.02 1.43
C ILE A 137 -13.65 -7.50 0.66
N PHE A 138 -14.22 -6.39 1.11
CA PHE A 138 -15.33 -5.72 0.41
C PHE A 138 -14.94 -5.35 -1.02
N MET A 139 -13.82 -4.66 -1.21
CA MET A 139 -13.30 -4.27 -2.53
C MET A 139 -13.02 -5.48 -3.45
N ARG A 140 -12.74 -6.65 -2.88
CA ARG A 140 -12.49 -7.87 -3.64
C ARG A 140 -13.78 -8.56 -4.13
N ILE A 141 -14.86 -8.44 -3.37
CA ILE A 141 -16.15 -9.08 -3.68
C ILE A 141 -16.99 -8.21 -4.62
N VAL A 142 -16.92 -6.90 -4.43
CA VAL A 142 -17.70 -5.94 -5.23
C VAL A 142 -17.06 -5.77 -6.61
N PRO A 143 -17.82 -5.84 -7.71
CA PRO A 143 -17.32 -5.60 -9.06
C PRO A 143 -16.59 -4.25 -9.16
N GLU A 144 -15.51 -4.21 -9.94
CA GLU A 144 -14.63 -3.03 -10.05
C GLU A 144 -15.39 -1.77 -10.50
N THR A 145 -16.33 -1.91 -11.41
CA THR A 145 -17.20 -0.82 -11.88
C THR A 145 -18.00 -0.19 -10.74
N LEU A 146 -18.56 -1.00 -9.85
CA LEU A 146 -19.33 -0.52 -8.71
C LEU A 146 -18.40 0.09 -7.64
N ASN A 147 -17.25 -0.52 -7.40
CA ASN A 147 -16.21 0.05 -6.51
C ASN A 147 -15.78 1.44 -6.97
N SER A 148 -15.49 1.60 -8.25
CA SER A 148 -15.05 2.89 -8.80
C SER A 148 -16.13 3.97 -8.70
N LEU A 149 -17.40 3.61 -8.86
CA LEU A 149 -18.54 4.53 -8.67
C LEU A 149 -18.69 4.98 -7.22
N ILE A 150 -18.64 4.03 -6.26
CA ILE A 150 -18.76 4.31 -4.83
C ILE A 150 -17.58 5.19 -4.38
N VAL A 151 -16.36 4.78 -4.68
CA VAL A 151 -15.15 5.52 -4.26
C VAL A 151 -15.06 6.85 -4.99
N GLY A 152 -15.44 6.92 -6.26
CA GLY A 152 -15.49 8.16 -7.05
C GLY A 152 -16.49 9.17 -6.47
N GLY A 153 -17.67 8.71 -6.05
CA GLY A 153 -18.66 9.54 -5.38
C GLY A 153 -18.14 10.15 -4.06
N ILE A 154 -17.48 9.33 -3.24
CA ILE A 154 -16.87 9.77 -1.99
C ILE A 154 -15.75 10.81 -2.26
N MET A 155 -14.86 10.53 -3.22
CA MET A 155 -13.74 11.42 -3.56
C MET A 155 -14.20 12.75 -4.16
N LYS A 156 -15.26 12.75 -4.97
CA LYS A 156 -15.85 13.97 -5.55
C LYS A 156 -16.37 14.89 -4.46
N LYS A 157 -17.08 14.34 -3.47
CA LYS A 157 -17.61 15.11 -2.32
C LYS A 157 -16.48 15.75 -1.52
N THR A 158 -15.44 15.01 -1.20
CA THR A 158 -14.28 15.54 -0.45
C THR A 158 -13.53 16.64 -1.21
N LYS A 159 -13.55 16.62 -2.56
CA LYS A 159 -12.90 17.66 -3.38
C LYS A 159 -13.73 18.93 -3.52
N SER A 160 -15.06 18.87 -3.35
CA SER A 160 -15.95 20.04 -3.43
C SER A 160 -16.05 20.80 -2.09
N GLU A 161 -15.58 20.20 -1.00
CA GLU A 161 -15.58 20.77 0.35
C GLU A 161 -14.18 21.32 0.76
N ALA A 162 -13.16 21.20 -0.11
CA ALA A 162 -11.79 21.69 0.07
C ALA A 162 -11.50 22.82 -0.94
#